data_16cb95dc86f8072f02fa922b85c0b672
#
_entry.id   16cb95dc86f8072f02fa922b85c0b672
#
_cell.length_a   1.000
_cell.length_b   1.000
_cell.length_c   1.000
_cell.angle_alpha   90.00
_cell.angle_beta   90.00
_cell.angle_gamma   90.00
#
_symmetry.space_group_name_H-M   'P 1'
#
loop_
_entity.id
_entity.type
_entity.pdbx_description
1 polymer ?
#
loop_
_entity_poly.entity_id
_entity_poly.type
_entity_poly.pdbx_seq_one_letter_code
_entity_poly.pdbx_strand_id
1 'polypeptide(L)'
;MARRMIFSTGSRRAFTLIELLVVMAIVGLLVATSVPALARYAGQVKLRAATRDVVGLLSLSRSLAIGSRSPRTVVIDDAGHRLFIEETAQTEPRIVRVSSSMTVEAATLGEPGEPVRSLVFKPTGSLEGGRSASILLTSGPRTQTITVTSTTGSISVQ
;
A
#
# COMPACT_ATOMS: atom_id res chain seq x y z
N MET A 1 -16.52 -20.62 77.05
CA MET A 1 -17.30 -20.93 75.84
C MET A 1 -16.47 -20.57 74.62
N ALA A 2 -15.86 -21.54 73.92
CA ALA A 2 -15.02 -21.34 72.73
C ALA A 2 -15.87 -21.60 71.48
N ARG A 3 -16.11 -20.53 70.68
CA ARG A 3 -16.90 -20.59 69.42
C ARG A 3 -15.95 -21.05 68.28
N ARG A 4 -16.12 -22.29 67.84
CA ARG A 4 -15.44 -22.84 66.65
C ARG A 4 -15.96 -22.12 65.41
N MET A 5 -15.11 -21.34 64.72
CA MET A 5 -15.37 -20.87 63.38
C MET A 5 -15.17 -22.04 62.39
N ILE A 6 -16.24 -22.45 61.74
CA ILE A 6 -16.22 -23.41 60.65
C ILE A 6 -15.95 -22.63 59.37
N PHE A 7 -14.74 -22.72 58.86
CA PHE A 7 -14.42 -22.22 57.52
C PHE A 7 -15.07 -23.16 56.50
N SER A 8 -16.12 -22.69 55.86
CA SER A 8 -16.70 -23.37 54.69
C SER A 8 -15.70 -23.32 53.56
N THR A 9 -15.11 -24.45 53.27
CA THR A 9 -14.22 -24.67 52.09
C THR A 9 -15.14 -24.74 50.88
N GLY A 10 -15.32 -23.62 50.17
CA GLY A 10 -16.02 -23.57 48.90
C GLY A 10 -15.41 -24.60 47.93
N SER A 11 -16.25 -25.48 47.38
CA SER A 11 -15.85 -26.51 46.42
C SER A 11 -15.21 -25.85 45.21
N ARG A 12 -13.87 -25.88 45.11
CA ARG A 12 -13.13 -25.53 43.91
C ARG A 12 -13.46 -26.58 42.86
N ARG A 13 -14.30 -26.22 41.90
CA ARG A 13 -14.56 -27.07 40.74
C ARG A 13 -13.23 -27.13 39.95
N ALA A 14 -12.58 -28.25 39.98
CA ALA A 14 -11.41 -28.51 39.15
C ALA A 14 -11.87 -28.72 37.71
N PHE A 15 -11.19 -28.11 36.75
CA PHE A 15 -11.41 -28.36 35.33
C PHE A 15 -11.11 -29.79 34.98
N THR A 16 -11.95 -30.40 34.16
CA THR A 16 -11.68 -31.74 33.63
C THR A 16 -10.70 -31.65 32.46
N LEU A 17 -9.92 -32.69 32.26
CA LEU A 17 -8.96 -32.79 31.14
C LEU A 17 -9.69 -32.68 29.79
N ILE A 18 -10.90 -33.24 29.70
CA ILE A 18 -11.71 -33.18 28.48
C ILE A 18 -12.22 -31.76 28.19
N GLU A 19 -12.57 -30.98 29.22
CA GLU A 19 -13.00 -29.60 29.07
C GLU A 19 -11.86 -28.74 28.51
N LEU A 20 -10.64 -28.93 29.01
CA LEU A 20 -9.45 -28.25 28.47
C LEU A 20 -9.20 -28.64 27.02
N LEU A 21 -9.34 -29.91 26.67
CA LEU A 21 -9.13 -30.44 25.32
C LEU A 21 -10.15 -29.84 24.35
N VAL A 22 -11.43 -29.76 24.73
CA VAL A 22 -12.48 -29.14 23.89
C VAL A 22 -12.22 -27.66 23.68
N VAL A 23 -11.83 -26.93 24.73
CA VAL A 23 -11.48 -25.49 24.61
C VAL A 23 -10.32 -25.30 23.64
N MET A 24 -9.26 -26.11 23.77
CA MET A 24 -8.11 -26.05 22.86
C MET A 24 -8.49 -26.38 21.39
N ALA A 25 -9.40 -27.34 21.19
CA ALA A 25 -9.89 -27.66 19.85
C ALA A 25 -10.68 -26.50 19.24
N ILE A 26 -11.54 -25.83 20.02
CA ILE A 26 -12.30 -24.65 19.56
C ILE A 26 -11.35 -23.49 19.25
N VAL A 27 -10.38 -23.21 20.11
CA VAL A 27 -9.39 -22.15 19.89
C VAL A 27 -8.56 -22.45 18.64
N GLY A 28 -8.12 -23.69 18.46
CA GLY A 28 -7.40 -24.13 17.27
C GLY A 28 -8.19 -23.89 15.98
N LEU A 29 -9.49 -24.21 15.99
CA LEU A 29 -10.37 -23.96 14.85
C LEU A 29 -10.54 -22.46 14.54
N LEU A 30 -10.70 -21.62 15.56
CA LEU A 30 -10.81 -20.18 15.41
C LEU A 30 -9.52 -19.58 14.84
N VAL A 31 -8.37 -20.00 15.33
CA VAL A 31 -7.05 -19.54 14.82
C VAL A 31 -6.87 -19.96 13.37
N ALA A 32 -7.17 -21.21 13.03
CA ALA A 32 -7.03 -21.75 11.68
C ALA A 32 -7.83 -20.96 10.63
N THR A 33 -9.00 -20.45 10.99
CA THR A 33 -9.83 -19.63 10.09
C THR A 33 -9.41 -18.15 10.05
N SER A 34 -8.88 -17.62 11.14
CA SER A 34 -8.54 -16.20 11.30
C SER A 34 -7.24 -15.81 10.58
N VAL A 35 -6.23 -16.68 10.59
CA VAL A 35 -4.90 -16.39 10.00
C VAL A 35 -4.97 -16.05 8.51
N PRO A 36 -5.63 -16.82 7.63
CA PRO A 36 -5.70 -16.49 6.20
C PRO A 36 -6.50 -15.21 5.93
N ALA A 37 -7.50 -14.91 6.73
CA ALA A 37 -8.27 -13.68 6.60
C ALA A 37 -7.41 -12.44 6.91
N LEU A 38 -6.61 -12.51 7.97
CA LEU A 38 -5.71 -11.44 8.38
C LEU A 38 -4.60 -11.18 7.34
N ALA A 39 -4.03 -12.23 6.76
CA ALA A 39 -3.02 -12.12 5.71
C ALA A 39 -3.56 -11.39 4.47
N ARG A 40 -4.79 -11.71 4.05
CA ARG A 40 -5.47 -11.02 2.93
C ARG A 40 -5.73 -9.55 3.23
N TYR A 41 -6.12 -9.23 4.46
CA TYR A 41 -6.35 -7.86 4.91
C TYR A 41 -5.05 -7.05 4.91
N ALA A 42 -3.96 -7.61 5.44
CA ALA A 42 -2.66 -6.95 5.47
C ALA A 42 -2.14 -6.60 4.06
N GLY A 43 -2.32 -7.49 3.07
CA GLY A 43 -1.99 -7.20 1.68
C GLY A 43 -2.78 -6.02 1.10
N GLN A 44 -4.06 -5.91 1.42
CA GLN A 44 -4.90 -4.80 0.97
C GLN A 44 -4.47 -3.45 1.57
N VAL A 45 -4.15 -3.43 2.86
CA VAL A 45 -3.67 -2.21 3.53
C VAL A 45 -2.35 -1.74 2.93
N LYS A 46 -1.42 -2.66 2.67
CA LYS A 46 -0.13 -2.36 2.03
C LYS A 46 -0.33 -1.78 0.62
N LEU A 47 -1.21 -2.37 -0.20
CA LEU A 47 -1.48 -1.88 -1.54
C LEU A 47 -2.06 -0.46 -1.52
N ARG A 48 -3.04 -0.20 -0.65
CA ARG A 48 -3.62 1.14 -0.48
C ARG A 48 -2.60 2.17 0.01
N ALA A 49 -1.70 1.78 0.92
CA ALA A 49 -0.64 2.66 1.39
C ALA A 49 0.32 3.01 0.24
N ALA A 50 0.81 2.02 -0.50
CA ALA A 50 1.67 2.24 -1.66
C ALA A 50 1.00 3.13 -2.73
N THR A 51 -0.30 2.91 -3.00
CA THR A 51 -1.05 3.77 -3.93
C THR A 51 -1.07 5.22 -3.47
N ARG A 52 -1.31 5.48 -2.18
CA ARG A 52 -1.31 6.84 -1.62
C ARG A 52 0.08 7.50 -1.72
N ASP A 53 1.12 6.74 -1.46
CA ASP A 53 2.49 7.24 -1.52
C ASP A 53 2.87 7.61 -2.95
N VAL A 54 2.52 6.78 -3.94
CA VAL A 54 2.73 7.07 -5.37
C VAL A 54 1.92 8.30 -5.81
N VAL A 55 0.65 8.39 -5.46
CA VAL A 55 -0.20 9.56 -5.75
C VAL A 55 0.39 10.82 -5.10
N GLY A 56 0.87 10.71 -3.87
CA GLY A 56 1.55 11.80 -3.16
C GLY A 56 2.82 12.27 -3.89
N LEU A 57 3.64 11.33 -4.37
CA LEU A 57 4.85 11.64 -5.14
C LEU A 57 4.52 12.35 -6.45
N LEU A 58 3.55 11.84 -7.21
CA LEU A 58 3.10 12.44 -8.47
C LEU A 58 2.54 13.84 -8.26
N SER A 59 1.71 14.02 -7.24
CA SER A 59 1.11 15.33 -6.88
C SER A 59 2.18 16.34 -6.46
N LEU A 60 3.19 15.86 -5.70
CA LEU A 60 4.32 16.70 -5.31
C LEU A 60 5.15 17.10 -6.54
N SER A 61 5.47 16.16 -7.43
CA SER A 61 6.23 16.43 -8.64
C SER A 61 5.53 17.48 -9.51
N ARG A 62 4.20 17.33 -9.69
CA ARG A 62 3.38 18.32 -10.40
C ARG A 62 3.42 19.68 -9.73
N SER A 63 3.26 19.75 -8.42
CA SER A 63 3.28 21.01 -7.65
C SER A 63 4.66 21.68 -7.74
N LEU A 64 5.74 20.90 -7.68
CA LEU A 64 7.09 21.41 -7.85
C LEU A 64 7.32 21.95 -9.27
N ALA A 65 6.81 21.25 -10.31
CA ALA A 65 6.93 21.73 -11.69
C ALA A 65 6.25 23.10 -11.87
N ILE A 66 5.07 23.28 -11.30
CA ILE A 66 4.34 24.54 -11.35
C ILE A 66 5.05 25.63 -10.53
N GLY A 67 5.43 25.30 -9.29
CA GLY A 67 6.02 26.28 -8.36
C GLY A 67 7.41 26.75 -8.77
N SER A 68 8.27 25.84 -9.29
CA SER A 68 9.61 26.18 -9.76
C SER A 68 9.64 26.67 -11.21
N ARG A 69 8.50 26.62 -11.92
CA ARG A 69 8.38 26.93 -13.37
C ARG A 69 9.39 26.14 -14.23
N SER A 70 9.75 24.95 -13.79
CA SER A 70 10.68 24.05 -14.50
C SER A 70 10.07 22.65 -14.58
N PRO A 71 10.35 21.89 -15.65
CA PRO A 71 9.83 20.53 -15.76
C PRO A 71 10.40 19.65 -14.64
N ARG A 72 9.62 18.65 -14.22
CA ARG A 72 10.00 17.66 -13.20
C ARG A 72 9.75 16.27 -13.72
N THR A 73 10.78 15.43 -13.63
CA THR A 73 10.73 14.04 -14.07
C THR A 73 10.47 13.13 -12.87
N VAL A 74 9.49 12.27 -12.99
CA VAL A 74 9.29 11.12 -12.09
C VAL A 74 9.80 9.88 -12.81
N VAL A 75 10.80 9.24 -12.25
CA VAL A 75 11.38 8.00 -12.78
C VAL A 75 10.72 6.81 -12.11
N ILE A 76 10.37 5.81 -12.89
CA ILE A 76 9.76 4.55 -12.47
C ILE A 76 10.80 3.46 -12.70
N ASP A 77 11.31 2.91 -11.60
CA ASP A 77 12.31 1.85 -11.59
C ASP A 77 11.64 0.55 -11.15
N ASP A 78 11.22 -0.25 -12.13
CA ASP A 78 10.53 -1.53 -11.91
C ASP A 78 11.42 -2.53 -11.20
N ALA A 79 12.71 -2.59 -11.58
CA ALA A 79 13.67 -3.52 -11.01
C ALA A 79 14.00 -3.18 -9.55
N GLY A 80 14.07 -1.89 -9.23
CA GLY A 80 14.33 -1.40 -7.88
C GLY A 80 13.08 -1.24 -7.02
N HIS A 81 11.90 -1.55 -7.53
CA HIS A 81 10.60 -1.35 -6.85
C HIS A 81 10.48 0.05 -6.23
N ARG A 82 10.81 1.09 -6.98
CA ARG A 82 10.83 2.47 -6.50
C ARG A 82 10.39 3.45 -7.58
N LEU A 83 9.76 4.53 -7.11
CA LEU A 83 9.50 5.72 -7.91
C LEU A 83 10.19 6.89 -7.22
N PHE A 84 10.80 7.77 -7.99
CA PHE A 84 11.45 8.93 -7.43
C PHE A 84 11.37 10.14 -8.37
N ILE A 85 11.40 11.33 -7.78
CA ILE A 85 11.55 12.57 -8.53
C ILE A 85 13.05 12.71 -8.82
N GLU A 86 13.39 12.93 -10.08
CA GLU A 86 14.78 13.15 -10.51
C GLU A 86 15.37 14.36 -9.79
N GLU A 87 16.60 14.19 -9.31
CA GLU A 87 17.31 15.23 -8.58
C GLU A 87 17.61 16.41 -9.50
N THR A 88 17.35 17.62 -8.99
CA THR A 88 17.79 18.88 -9.58
C THR A 88 18.57 19.66 -8.54
N ALA A 89 19.43 20.55 -8.95
CA ALA A 89 20.27 21.37 -8.05
C ALA A 89 19.52 22.09 -6.92
N GLN A 90 18.18 22.12 -6.97
CA GLN A 90 17.32 22.83 -6.03
C GLN A 90 16.33 21.91 -5.27
N THR A 91 16.37 20.59 -5.49
CA THR A 91 15.39 19.68 -4.89
C THR A 91 16.06 18.37 -4.52
N GLU A 92 15.97 18.00 -3.26
CA GLU A 92 16.36 16.69 -2.74
C GLU A 92 15.54 15.58 -3.42
N PRO A 93 16.16 14.44 -3.76
CA PRO A 93 15.45 13.32 -4.37
C PRO A 93 14.41 12.75 -3.38
N ARG A 94 13.16 12.80 -3.75
CA ARG A 94 12.10 12.14 -2.98
C ARG A 94 11.83 10.76 -3.56
N ILE A 95 12.07 9.74 -2.77
CA ILE A 95 11.96 8.34 -3.17
C ILE A 95 10.77 7.69 -2.46
N VAL A 96 9.88 7.11 -3.23
CA VAL A 96 8.84 6.18 -2.74
C VAL A 96 9.28 4.77 -3.08
N ARG A 97 9.40 3.92 -2.06
CA ARG A 97 9.69 2.50 -2.23
C ARG A 97 8.40 1.70 -2.14
N VAL A 98 8.18 0.88 -3.13
CA VAL A 98 7.08 -0.07 -3.17
C VAL A 98 7.60 -1.42 -2.65
N SER A 99 6.78 -2.14 -1.91
CA SER A 99 7.19 -3.46 -1.38
C SER A 99 7.60 -4.39 -2.52
N SER A 100 8.66 -5.17 -2.34
CA SER A 100 9.11 -6.19 -3.30
C SER A 100 8.07 -7.28 -3.62
N SER A 101 7.01 -7.38 -2.81
CA SER A 101 5.87 -8.26 -3.06
C SER A 101 4.81 -7.63 -4.00
N MET A 102 5.04 -6.42 -4.50
CA MET A 102 4.15 -5.71 -5.43
C MET A 102 4.88 -5.50 -6.75
N THR A 103 4.12 -5.63 -7.84
CA THR A 103 4.59 -5.27 -9.18
C THR A 103 4.14 -3.84 -9.50
N VAL A 104 5.03 -3.07 -10.09
CA VAL A 104 4.75 -1.71 -10.57
C VAL A 104 4.91 -1.74 -12.08
N GLU A 105 3.85 -1.47 -12.81
CA GLU A 105 3.87 -1.37 -14.26
C GLU A 105 3.34 0.00 -14.67
N ALA A 106 4.02 0.69 -15.55
CA ALA A 106 3.55 1.94 -16.10
C ALA A 106 3.44 1.85 -17.61
N ALA A 107 2.32 2.31 -18.14
CA ALA A 107 2.03 2.29 -19.56
C ALA A 107 1.42 3.62 -20.03
N THR A 108 1.61 3.96 -21.28
CA THR A 108 0.87 5.06 -21.93
C THR A 108 -0.55 4.62 -22.26
N LEU A 109 -1.55 5.39 -21.88
CA LEU A 109 -2.94 5.11 -22.24
C LEU A 109 -3.14 5.27 -23.75
N GLY A 110 -3.60 4.19 -24.38
CA GLY A 110 -3.90 4.15 -25.81
C GLY A 110 -2.84 3.49 -26.69
N GLU A 111 -1.69 3.09 -26.16
CA GLU A 111 -0.72 2.27 -26.87
C GLU A 111 -0.30 1.07 -26.02
N PRO A 112 -0.72 -0.15 -26.39
CA PRO A 112 -0.21 -1.35 -25.75
C PRO A 112 1.22 -1.64 -26.20
N GLY A 113 2.16 -1.76 -25.27
CA GLY A 113 3.42 -2.42 -25.55
C GLY A 113 4.71 -1.76 -25.06
N GLU A 114 4.78 -0.46 -24.82
CA GLU A 114 6.01 0.13 -24.26
C GLU A 114 5.87 0.55 -22.81
N PRO A 115 6.70 0.01 -21.89
CA PRO A 115 6.70 0.44 -20.50
C PRO A 115 7.18 1.89 -20.39
N VAL A 116 6.36 2.74 -19.78
CA VAL A 116 6.76 4.11 -19.46
C VAL A 116 7.71 4.09 -18.27
N ARG A 117 8.96 4.50 -18.47
CA ARG A 117 9.98 4.55 -17.43
C ARG A 117 10.09 5.92 -16.75
N SER A 118 9.48 6.94 -17.32
CA SER A 118 9.48 8.29 -16.75
C SER A 118 8.26 9.08 -17.15
N LEU A 119 7.81 9.94 -16.24
CA LEU A 119 6.71 10.89 -16.44
C LEU A 119 7.26 12.30 -16.21
N VAL A 120 7.11 13.18 -17.19
CA VAL A 120 7.59 14.55 -17.08
C VAL A 120 6.40 15.49 -16.93
N PHE A 121 6.34 16.21 -15.80
CA PHE A 121 5.39 17.28 -15.57
C PHE A 121 5.94 18.61 -16.05
N LYS A 122 5.20 19.29 -16.91
CA LYS A 122 5.51 20.65 -17.38
C LYS A 122 5.21 21.71 -16.32
N PRO A 123 5.76 22.92 -16.45
CA PRO A 123 5.41 24.06 -15.60
C PRO A 123 3.92 24.42 -15.60
N THR A 124 3.19 24.04 -16.63
CA THR A 124 1.72 24.19 -16.72
C THR A 124 0.96 23.16 -15.87
N GLY A 125 1.66 22.16 -15.30
CA GLY A 125 1.07 21.06 -14.57
C GLY A 125 0.54 19.91 -15.44
N SER A 126 0.65 20.00 -16.76
CA SER A 126 0.33 18.94 -17.72
C SER A 126 1.49 17.96 -17.89
N LEU A 127 1.21 16.75 -18.44
CA LEU A 127 2.29 15.83 -18.82
C LEU A 127 2.94 16.26 -20.16
N GLU A 128 4.21 15.96 -20.27
CA GLU A 128 4.92 16.04 -21.53
C GLU A 128 4.48 14.90 -22.47
N GLY A 129 4.58 15.13 -23.79
CA GLY A 129 4.18 14.12 -24.79
C GLY A 129 2.69 14.10 -25.13
N GLY A 130 1.82 14.83 -24.41
CA GLY A 130 0.40 14.95 -24.73
C GLY A 130 -0.44 13.68 -24.54
N ARG A 131 0.14 12.64 -23.94
CA ARG A 131 -0.52 11.34 -23.69
C ARG A 131 -0.71 11.12 -22.19
N SER A 132 -1.85 10.56 -21.82
CA SER A 132 -2.12 10.15 -20.45
C SER A 132 -1.34 8.88 -20.10
N ALA A 133 -0.99 8.72 -18.85
CA ALA A 133 -0.26 7.55 -18.36
C ALA A 133 -1.06 6.81 -17.29
N SER A 134 -0.88 5.51 -17.21
CA SER A 134 -1.41 4.66 -16.16
C SER A 134 -0.27 3.96 -15.42
N ILE A 135 -0.34 3.92 -14.11
CA ILE A 135 0.56 3.14 -13.24
C ILE A 135 -0.28 2.08 -12.54
N LEU A 136 0.04 0.83 -12.79
CA LEU A 136 -0.60 -0.32 -12.16
C LEU A 136 0.25 -0.78 -10.99
N LEU A 137 -0.36 -0.86 -9.82
CA LEU A 137 0.22 -1.47 -8.63
C LEU A 137 -0.51 -2.77 -8.35
N THR A 138 0.19 -3.89 -8.47
CA THR A 138 -0.39 -5.22 -8.28
C THR A 138 0.19 -5.88 -7.03
N SER A 139 -0.68 -6.42 -6.19
CA SER A 139 -0.32 -7.21 -5.01
C SER A 139 -1.18 -8.47 -4.93
N GLY A 140 -0.60 -9.61 -5.31
CA GLY A 140 -1.33 -10.86 -5.47
C GLY A 140 -2.51 -10.71 -6.46
N PRO A 141 -3.75 -11.06 -6.11
CA PRO A 141 -4.89 -10.97 -7.02
C PRO A 141 -5.50 -9.56 -7.16
N ARG A 142 -4.90 -8.55 -6.55
CA ARG A 142 -5.45 -7.19 -6.48
C ARG A 142 -4.57 -6.21 -7.22
N THR A 143 -5.22 -5.36 -8.01
CA THR A 143 -4.58 -4.28 -8.77
C THR A 143 -5.24 -2.95 -8.43
N GLN A 144 -4.45 -1.91 -8.36
CA GLN A 144 -4.87 -0.51 -8.28
C GLN A 144 -4.28 0.23 -9.47
N THR A 145 -5.11 0.97 -10.19
CA THR A 145 -4.67 1.74 -11.35
C THR A 145 -4.67 3.22 -11.00
N ILE A 146 -3.53 3.85 -11.16
CA ILE A 146 -3.36 5.30 -11.00
C ILE A 146 -3.25 5.90 -12.40
N THR A 147 -4.19 6.76 -12.76
CA THR A 147 -4.22 7.41 -14.08
C THR A 147 -3.83 8.86 -13.95
N VAL A 148 -2.88 9.29 -14.78
CA VAL A 148 -2.46 10.69 -14.89
C VAL A 148 -2.91 11.23 -16.24
N THR A 149 -3.79 12.20 -16.24
CA THR A 149 -4.33 12.80 -17.46
C THR A 149 -3.32 13.78 -18.07
N SER A 150 -3.07 13.67 -19.38
CA SER A 150 -2.06 14.45 -20.08
C SER A 150 -2.29 15.96 -20.04
N THR A 151 -3.52 16.39 -20.30
CA THR A 151 -3.86 17.80 -20.48
C THR A 151 -3.82 18.61 -19.19
N THR A 152 -4.31 18.03 -18.10
CA THR A 152 -4.44 18.70 -16.80
C THR A 152 -3.41 18.23 -15.78
N GLY A 153 -2.77 17.09 -16.02
CA GLY A 153 -1.95 16.41 -15.02
C GLY A 153 -2.77 15.96 -13.79
N SER A 154 -4.09 15.79 -13.93
CA SER A 154 -4.92 15.29 -12.84
C SER A 154 -4.64 13.82 -12.59
N ILE A 155 -4.60 13.44 -11.32
CA ILE A 155 -4.29 12.10 -10.85
C ILE A 155 -5.56 11.50 -10.28
N SER A 156 -5.96 10.36 -10.81
CA SER A 156 -7.12 9.60 -10.34
C SER A 156 -6.74 8.14 -10.04
N VAL A 157 -7.45 7.52 -9.11
CA VAL A 157 -7.23 6.12 -8.68
C VAL A 157 -8.50 5.34 -8.96
N GLN A 158 -8.34 4.16 -9.56
CA GLN A 158 -9.41 3.19 -9.83
C GLN A 158 -9.04 1.81 -9.29
#